data_8f6731dd08b0371e459fc189a073571a
#
_entry.id   8f6731dd08b0371e459fc189a073571a
#
_cell.length_a   1.000
_cell.length_b   1.000
_cell.length_c   1.000
_cell.angle_alpha   90.00
_cell.angle_beta   90.00
_cell.angle_gamma   90.00
#
_symmetry.space_group_name_H-M   'P 1'
#
loop_
_entity.id
_entity.type
_entity.pdbx_description
1 polymer ?
#
loop_
_entity_poly.entity_id
_entity_poly.type
_entity_poly.pdbx_seq_one_letter_code
_entity_poly.pdbx_strand_id
1 'polypeptide(L)'
;RRLVNSDPFGIMNRLAYGTKIFLGSPAKWAEELRHDIEADRKSIKYNSPHKIVFCAGLPKSGSTMIEHIFENLPYVRANETMMRSFSTGKLDHVHGVSDWMLKNLPKKKYSFFKLHTHFTEDYFSILRKYNARVIVSIRDLRDMMISRYHHILSETDHWQHKDVKGLSDKEGFLKSLVGFPPDEDTIPIVYYYNWIRDWKEASLIKDIYLCNYEQYIEKP
;
A
#
# COMPACT_ATOMS: atom_id res chain seq x y z
N ARG A 1 -30.31 -1.64 15.09
CA ARG A 1 -31.11 -0.88 14.11
C ARG A 1 -30.84 0.60 14.27
N ARG A 2 -29.69 1.09 13.88
CA ARG A 2 -29.42 2.46 13.48
C ARG A 2 -28.29 2.40 12.46
N LEU A 3 -28.66 2.28 11.20
CA LEU A 3 -27.87 2.65 10.04
C LEU A 3 -27.82 4.18 9.97
N VAL A 4 -27.32 4.81 11.01
CA VAL A 4 -27.18 6.26 11.06
C VAL A 4 -25.80 6.55 11.61
N ASN A 5 -24.94 6.87 10.69
CA ASN A 5 -24.06 8.03 10.68
C ASN A 5 -23.11 7.89 9.51
N SER A 6 -23.54 8.41 8.36
CA SER A 6 -23.14 9.76 7.96
C SER A 6 -21.69 9.83 7.52
N ASP A 7 -21.32 8.93 6.62
CA ASP A 7 -20.25 9.16 5.67
C ASP A 7 -20.87 9.03 4.27
N PRO A 8 -21.53 10.11 3.77
CA PRO A 8 -22.19 10.08 2.46
C PRO A 8 -21.21 9.78 1.32
N PHE A 9 -19.93 10.17 1.45
CA PHE A 9 -18.91 9.87 0.47
C PHE A 9 -18.46 8.39 0.54
N GLY A 10 -18.30 7.82 1.73
CA GLY A 10 -18.00 6.41 1.89
C GLY A 10 -19.13 5.51 1.41
N ILE A 11 -20.38 5.92 1.60
CA ILE A 11 -21.54 5.19 1.08
C ILE A 11 -21.61 5.31 -0.44
N MET A 12 -21.44 6.48 -1.03
CA MET A 12 -21.45 6.67 -2.48
C MET A 12 -20.30 5.93 -3.18
N ASN A 13 -19.10 5.96 -2.62
CA ASN A 13 -17.97 5.22 -3.16
C ASN A 13 -18.17 3.71 -3.03
N ARG A 14 -18.76 3.23 -1.93
CA ARG A 14 -19.13 1.81 -1.77
C ARG A 14 -20.22 1.39 -2.75
N LEU A 15 -21.23 2.23 -2.97
CA LEU A 15 -22.28 1.97 -3.96
C LEU A 15 -21.69 1.92 -5.37
N ALA A 16 -20.86 2.89 -5.74
CA ALA A 16 -20.23 2.94 -7.06
C ALA A 16 -19.29 1.72 -7.28
N TYR A 17 -18.47 1.38 -6.30
CA TYR A 17 -17.60 0.20 -6.37
C TYR A 17 -18.38 -1.10 -6.33
N GLY A 18 -19.34 -1.22 -5.42
CA GLY A 18 -20.23 -2.37 -5.34
C GLY A 18 -21.03 -2.58 -6.62
N THR A 19 -21.49 -1.49 -7.24
CA THR A 19 -22.19 -1.56 -8.55
C THR A 19 -21.25 -2.05 -9.65
N LYS A 20 -20.00 -1.54 -9.69
CA LYS A 20 -19.01 -1.97 -10.68
C LYS A 20 -18.65 -3.45 -10.54
N ILE A 21 -18.47 -3.94 -9.30
CA ILE A 21 -18.19 -5.35 -9.04
C ILE A 21 -19.42 -6.20 -9.32
N PHE A 22 -20.60 -5.77 -8.90
CA PHE A 22 -21.86 -6.49 -9.15
C PHE A 22 -22.12 -6.67 -10.64
N LEU A 23 -21.91 -5.63 -11.45
CA LEU A 23 -22.07 -5.71 -12.90
C LEU A 23 -21.01 -6.60 -13.57
N GLY A 24 -19.78 -6.66 -12.98
CA GLY A 24 -18.70 -7.50 -13.48
C GLY A 24 -18.75 -8.95 -13.01
N SER A 25 -19.14 -9.18 -11.76
CA SER A 25 -19.24 -10.52 -11.14
C SER A 25 -20.10 -10.47 -9.87
N PRO A 26 -21.38 -10.86 -9.98
CA PRO A 26 -22.28 -10.92 -8.81
C PRO A 26 -21.78 -11.82 -7.69
N ALA A 27 -21.10 -12.93 -8.04
CA ALA A 27 -20.54 -13.86 -7.06
C ALA A 27 -19.42 -13.20 -6.23
N LYS A 28 -18.52 -12.49 -6.89
CA LYS A 28 -17.45 -11.74 -6.23
C LYS A 28 -18.00 -10.64 -5.32
N TRP A 29 -19.03 -9.94 -5.75
CA TRP A 29 -19.72 -8.94 -4.93
C TRP A 29 -20.36 -9.56 -3.67
N ALA A 30 -21.02 -10.70 -3.80
CA ALA A 30 -21.64 -11.40 -2.68
C ALA A 30 -20.60 -11.91 -1.67
N GLU A 31 -19.44 -12.33 -2.14
CA GLU A 31 -18.32 -12.74 -1.30
C GLU A 31 -17.73 -11.54 -0.53
N GLU A 32 -17.48 -10.43 -1.20
CA GLU A 32 -16.99 -9.20 -0.55
C GLU A 32 -17.99 -8.65 0.48
N LEU A 33 -19.30 -8.68 0.16
CA LEU A 33 -20.35 -8.28 1.11
C LEU A 33 -20.38 -9.19 2.34
N ARG A 34 -20.23 -10.50 2.15
CA ARG A 34 -20.14 -11.46 3.26
C ARG A 34 -18.94 -11.19 4.12
N HIS A 35 -17.78 -10.96 3.52
CA HIS A 35 -16.54 -10.60 4.20
C HIS A 35 -16.69 -9.30 5.00
N ASP A 36 -17.35 -8.29 4.44
CA ASP A 36 -17.66 -7.04 5.13
C ASP A 36 -18.57 -7.23 6.36
N ILE A 37 -19.63 -8.03 6.22
CA ILE A 37 -20.56 -8.33 7.32
C ILE A 37 -19.83 -9.11 8.43
N GLU A 38 -18.98 -10.05 8.06
CA GLU A 38 -18.22 -10.86 9.01
C GLU A 38 -17.16 -10.03 9.71
N ALA A 39 -16.47 -9.12 9.00
CA ALA A 39 -15.55 -8.16 9.56
C ALA A 39 -16.25 -7.22 10.56
N ASP A 40 -17.47 -6.75 10.25
CA ASP A 40 -18.26 -5.93 11.17
C ASP A 40 -18.62 -6.69 12.45
N ARG A 41 -19.03 -7.94 12.35
CA ARG A 41 -19.36 -8.79 13.50
C ARG A 41 -18.15 -9.05 14.40
N LYS A 42 -16.98 -9.32 13.81
CA LYS A 42 -15.74 -9.65 14.54
C LYS A 42 -15.05 -8.43 15.10
N SER A 43 -15.14 -7.26 14.43
CA SER A 43 -14.56 -6.01 14.93
C SER A 43 -15.17 -5.53 16.25
N ILE A 44 -16.40 -5.94 16.54
CA ILE A 44 -17.06 -5.66 17.84
C ILE A 44 -16.38 -6.45 18.97
N LYS A 45 -15.86 -7.63 18.69
CA LYS A 45 -15.22 -8.52 19.67
C LYS A 45 -13.78 -8.10 19.99
N TYR A 46 -13.08 -7.49 19.04
CA TYR A 46 -11.69 -7.07 19.16
C TYR A 46 -11.61 -5.54 19.27
N ASN A 47 -11.73 -5.00 20.45
CA ASN A 47 -11.73 -3.55 20.68
C ASN A 47 -10.30 -2.99 20.83
N SER A 48 -9.47 -3.12 19.79
CA SER A 48 -8.17 -2.44 19.78
C SER A 48 -8.35 -0.93 19.60
N PRO A 49 -7.58 -0.10 20.31
CA PRO A 49 -7.57 1.35 20.09
C PRO A 49 -7.00 1.73 18.72
N HIS A 50 -6.21 0.84 18.10
CA HIS A 50 -5.60 1.04 16.79
C HIS A 50 -6.48 0.43 15.72
N LYS A 51 -7.25 1.25 15.02
CA LYS A 51 -8.15 0.82 13.94
C LYS A 51 -7.53 0.96 12.56
N ILE A 52 -6.39 1.61 12.45
CA ILE A 52 -5.71 1.91 11.21
C ILE A 52 -4.34 1.25 11.22
N VAL A 53 -4.05 0.49 10.19
CA VAL A 53 -2.72 -0.05 9.90
C VAL A 53 -2.26 0.52 8.58
N PHE A 54 -1.17 1.24 8.61
CA PHE A 54 -0.51 1.81 7.45
C PHE A 54 0.74 1.00 7.13
N CYS A 55 0.86 0.56 5.88
CA CYS A 55 2.05 -0.12 5.39
C CYS A 55 2.78 0.79 4.39
N ALA A 56 3.98 1.22 4.74
CA ALA A 56 4.91 1.78 3.79
C ALA A 56 5.78 0.66 3.20
N GLY A 57 5.94 0.64 1.89
CA GLY A 57 6.78 -0.35 1.25
C GLY A 57 7.07 0.02 -0.19
N LEU A 58 8.34 0.00 -0.57
CA LEU A 58 8.73 0.18 -1.97
C LEU A 58 8.21 -0.96 -2.86
N PRO A 59 8.04 -0.74 -4.15
CA PRO A 59 7.81 -1.83 -5.10
C PRO A 59 8.87 -2.92 -4.92
N LYS A 60 8.42 -4.18 -4.86
CA LYS A 60 9.27 -5.38 -4.71
C LYS A 60 9.89 -5.60 -3.31
N SER A 61 9.49 -4.81 -2.31
CA SER A 61 9.90 -5.02 -0.89
C SER A 61 9.13 -6.12 -0.15
N GLY A 62 8.12 -6.74 -0.78
CA GLY A 62 7.22 -7.69 -0.13
C GLY A 62 5.95 -7.06 0.45
N SER A 63 5.73 -5.77 0.23
CA SER A 63 4.54 -5.05 0.74
C SER A 63 3.21 -5.65 0.28
N THR A 64 3.15 -6.28 -0.90
CA THR A 64 1.95 -7.00 -1.38
C THR A 64 1.68 -8.27 -0.56
N MET A 65 2.72 -8.96 -0.07
CA MET A 65 2.51 -10.09 0.83
C MET A 65 1.89 -9.65 2.16
N ILE A 66 2.37 -8.54 2.72
CA ILE A 66 1.78 -7.94 3.93
C ILE A 66 0.32 -7.58 3.69
N GLU A 67 0.02 -6.97 2.55
CA GLU A 67 -1.34 -6.64 2.13
C GLU A 67 -2.24 -7.89 2.12
N HIS A 68 -1.84 -8.96 1.46
CA HIS A 68 -2.58 -10.21 1.43
C HIS A 68 -2.77 -10.83 2.82
N ILE A 69 -1.79 -10.73 3.72
CA ILE A 69 -1.96 -11.17 5.11
C ILE A 69 -3.11 -10.39 5.77
N PHE A 70 -3.12 -9.07 5.64
CA PHE A 70 -4.16 -8.24 6.25
C PHE A 70 -5.53 -8.41 5.58
N GLU A 71 -5.59 -8.58 4.25
CA GLU A 71 -6.83 -8.85 3.51
C GLU A 71 -7.52 -10.14 3.94
N ASN A 72 -6.72 -11.15 4.31
CA ASN A 72 -7.25 -12.43 4.78
C ASN A 72 -7.62 -12.43 6.28
N LEU A 73 -7.37 -11.34 7.00
CA LEU A 73 -7.85 -11.24 8.39
C LEU A 73 -9.34 -10.90 8.40
N PRO A 74 -10.14 -11.67 9.16
CA PRO A 74 -11.62 -11.64 9.07
C PRO A 74 -12.28 -10.32 9.57
N TYR A 75 -11.50 -9.37 10.05
CA TYR A 75 -11.97 -8.10 10.60
C TYR A 75 -11.23 -6.88 10.03
N VAL A 76 -10.34 -7.12 9.06
CA VAL A 76 -9.59 -6.06 8.39
C VAL A 76 -10.18 -5.82 7.00
N ARG A 77 -10.25 -4.58 6.61
CA ARG A 77 -10.60 -4.17 5.26
C ARG A 77 -9.41 -3.51 4.60
N ALA A 78 -8.99 -4.05 3.48
CA ALA A 78 -8.07 -3.36 2.59
C ALA A 78 -8.80 -2.19 1.91
N ASN A 79 -8.25 -0.99 2.04
CA ASN A 79 -8.88 0.23 1.54
C ASN A 79 -8.26 0.70 0.20
N GLU A 80 -7.90 -0.23 -0.69
CA GLU A 80 -7.41 0.13 -2.03
C GLU A 80 -8.38 1.06 -2.79
N THR A 81 -9.67 0.83 -2.64
CA THR A 81 -10.69 1.61 -3.35
C THR A 81 -10.74 3.07 -2.89
N MET A 82 -10.54 3.32 -1.60
CA MET A 82 -10.42 4.69 -1.11
C MET A 82 -9.16 5.35 -1.68
N MET A 83 -8.06 4.63 -1.75
CA MET A 83 -6.81 5.15 -2.29
C MET A 83 -6.95 5.52 -3.78
N ARG A 84 -7.60 4.66 -4.57
CA ARG A 84 -7.86 4.91 -6.00
C ARG A 84 -8.83 6.07 -6.25
N SER A 85 -9.80 6.31 -5.35
CA SER A 85 -10.75 7.41 -5.50
C SER A 85 -10.17 8.77 -5.17
N PHE A 86 -9.05 8.83 -4.46
CA PHE A 86 -8.33 10.07 -4.13
C PHE A 86 -7.15 10.35 -5.07
N SER A 87 -6.71 9.38 -5.85
CA SER A 87 -5.77 9.62 -6.91
C SER A 87 -6.51 10.24 -8.11
N THR A 88 -6.01 11.31 -8.66
CA THR A 88 -6.54 12.00 -9.84
C THR A 88 -6.38 11.18 -11.14
N GLY A 89 -6.56 9.87 -11.08
CA GLY A 89 -6.55 8.97 -12.24
C GLY A 89 -5.17 8.59 -12.78
N LYS A 90 -4.09 9.20 -12.31
CA LYS A 90 -2.74 8.72 -12.49
C LYS A 90 -2.32 8.03 -11.20
N LEU A 91 -1.90 6.78 -11.29
CA LEU A 91 -1.24 6.03 -10.22
C LEU A 91 0.13 6.68 -9.93
N ASP A 92 0.11 7.91 -9.48
CA ASP A 92 1.30 8.50 -8.90
C ASP A 92 1.51 7.83 -7.55
N HIS A 93 2.43 6.89 -7.52
CA HIS A 93 2.88 6.13 -6.36
C HIS A 93 3.40 7.00 -5.19
N VAL A 94 3.20 8.30 -5.25
CA VAL A 94 3.82 9.34 -4.41
C VAL A 94 2.79 10.11 -3.57
N HIS A 95 1.51 9.76 -3.62
CA HIS A 95 0.55 10.48 -2.79
C HIS A 95 0.67 10.07 -1.34
N GLY A 96 1.06 11.04 -0.53
CA GLY A 96 1.16 10.88 0.90
C GLY A 96 -0.21 10.72 1.56
N VAL A 97 -0.16 10.28 2.81
CA VAL A 97 -1.32 10.21 3.67
C VAL A 97 -1.86 11.62 3.94
N SER A 98 -3.13 11.86 3.71
CA SER A 98 -3.76 13.14 4.03
C SER A 98 -4.65 13.03 5.27
N ASP A 99 -4.76 14.13 6.01
CA ASP A 99 -5.65 14.24 7.19
C ASP A 99 -7.11 13.93 6.82
N TRP A 100 -7.54 14.42 5.66
CA TRP A 100 -8.89 14.16 5.16
C TRP A 100 -9.16 12.68 4.91
N MET A 101 -8.19 11.96 4.33
CA MET A 101 -8.29 10.53 4.06
C MET A 101 -8.49 9.74 5.36
N LEU A 102 -7.66 9.98 6.38
CA LEU A 102 -7.76 9.25 7.65
C LEU A 102 -9.01 9.63 8.45
N LYS A 103 -9.44 10.89 8.37
CA LYS A 103 -10.67 11.35 9.00
C LYS A 103 -11.91 10.62 8.50
N ASN A 104 -11.91 10.24 7.22
CA ASN A 104 -13.04 9.62 6.55
C ASN A 104 -12.98 8.07 6.53
N LEU A 105 -11.98 7.46 7.14
CA LEU A 105 -11.94 6.01 7.31
C LEU A 105 -13.08 5.51 8.22
N PRO A 106 -13.61 4.30 7.97
CA PRO A 106 -14.64 3.71 8.83
C PRO A 106 -14.15 3.53 10.26
N LYS A 107 -14.75 4.24 11.21
CA LYS A 107 -14.32 4.24 12.63
C LYS A 107 -14.54 2.91 13.36
N LYS A 108 -15.41 2.04 12.85
CA LYS A 108 -15.76 0.77 13.48
C LYS A 108 -15.02 -0.44 12.92
N LYS A 109 -14.31 -0.28 11.82
CA LYS A 109 -13.57 -1.36 11.14
C LYS A 109 -12.08 -1.15 11.26
N TYR A 110 -11.33 -2.23 11.17
CA TYR A 110 -9.90 -2.14 10.97
C TYR A 110 -9.65 -1.82 9.50
N SER A 111 -8.88 -0.79 9.25
CA SER A 111 -8.51 -0.35 7.91
C SER A 111 -7.04 -0.60 7.68
N PHE A 112 -6.73 -1.32 6.64
CA PHE A 112 -5.36 -1.49 6.15
C PHE A 112 -5.20 -0.73 4.83
N PHE A 113 -4.09 -0.04 4.67
CA PHE A 113 -3.72 0.57 3.39
C PHE A 113 -2.21 0.61 3.22
N LYS A 114 -1.79 0.50 1.96
CA LYS A 114 -0.40 0.42 1.54
C LYS A 114 -0.05 1.56 0.59
N LEU A 115 1.10 2.20 0.82
CA LEU A 115 1.65 3.25 -0.05
C LEU A 115 3.15 3.09 -0.24
N HIS A 116 3.65 3.63 -1.34
CA HIS A 116 5.08 3.73 -1.63
C HIS A 116 5.67 5.10 -1.22
N THR A 117 5.15 5.67 -0.14
CA THR A 117 5.52 7.01 0.29
C THR A 117 6.85 7.05 1.03
N HIS A 118 7.62 8.12 0.84
CA HIS A 118 8.77 8.45 1.68
C HIS A 118 8.35 8.75 3.11
N PHE A 119 9.27 8.53 4.04
CA PHE A 119 9.11 9.06 5.39
C PHE A 119 9.16 10.58 5.37
N THR A 120 8.18 11.21 6.01
CA THR A 120 8.22 12.63 6.40
C THR A 120 7.61 12.78 7.77
N GLU A 121 8.07 13.77 8.54
CA GLU A 121 7.49 14.09 9.84
C GLU A 121 6.02 14.47 9.74
N ASP A 122 5.62 15.15 8.68
CA ASP A 122 4.23 15.56 8.45
C ASP A 122 3.33 14.33 8.28
N TYR A 123 3.71 13.37 7.45
CA TYR A 123 2.95 12.13 7.28
C TYR A 123 2.87 11.34 8.58
N PHE A 124 3.99 11.21 9.28
CA PHE A 124 4.01 10.48 10.53
C PHE A 124 3.14 11.17 11.60
N SER A 125 3.14 12.49 11.67
CA SER A 125 2.30 13.27 12.56
C SER A 125 0.81 13.07 12.28
N ILE A 126 0.42 13.03 11.00
CA ILE A 126 -0.95 12.70 10.59
C ILE A 126 -1.31 11.27 11.03
N LEU A 127 -0.47 10.28 10.78
CA LEU A 127 -0.70 8.89 11.18
C LEU A 127 -0.86 8.76 12.71
N ARG A 128 -0.01 9.44 13.48
CA ARG A 128 -0.10 9.50 14.96
C ARG A 128 -1.40 10.13 15.44
N LYS A 129 -1.83 11.23 14.83
CA LYS A 129 -3.08 11.91 15.16
C LYS A 129 -4.29 10.96 15.12
N TYR A 130 -4.27 10.01 14.19
CA TYR A 130 -5.32 9.00 14.02
C TYR A 130 -5.01 7.65 14.68
N ASN A 131 -3.97 7.62 15.53
CA ASN A 131 -3.56 6.42 16.23
C ASN A 131 -3.31 5.22 15.33
N ALA A 132 -2.77 5.48 14.12
CA ALA A 132 -2.43 4.45 13.16
C ALA A 132 -1.18 3.67 13.61
N ARG A 133 -1.18 2.36 13.37
CA ARG A 133 0.03 1.53 13.44
C ARG A 133 0.76 1.60 12.12
N VAL A 134 2.06 1.79 12.17
CA VAL A 134 2.91 1.92 11.00
C VAL A 134 3.78 0.67 10.87
N ILE A 135 3.65 0.03 9.73
CA ILE A 135 4.49 -1.11 9.31
C ILE A 135 5.31 -0.64 8.11
N VAL A 136 6.58 -0.94 8.08
CA VAL A 136 7.45 -0.63 6.95
C VAL A 136 8.04 -1.92 6.39
N SER A 137 7.70 -2.24 5.15
CA SER A 137 8.26 -3.39 4.45
C SER A 137 9.61 -3.03 3.84
N ILE A 138 10.65 -3.69 4.30
CA ILE A 138 12.01 -3.56 3.78
C ILE A 138 12.54 -4.91 3.29
N ARG A 139 13.43 -4.85 2.32
CA ARG A 139 14.10 -6.00 1.72
C ARG A 139 15.52 -5.62 1.35
N ASP A 140 16.41 -6.58 1.15
CA ASP A 140 17.74 -6.31 0.60
C ASP A 140 17.64 -5.52 -0.71
N LEU A 141 18.38 -4.41 -0.79
CA LEU A 141 18.28 -3.49 -1.93
C LEU A 141 18.65 -4.15 -3.25
N ARG A 142 19.65 -5.05 -3.25
CA ARG A 142 20.09 -5.75 -4.45
C ARG A 142 19.00 -6.66 -4.99
N ASP A 143 18.35 -7.41 -4.09
CA ASP A 143 17.24 -8.29 -4.43
C ASP A 143 16.01 -7.52 -4.92
N MET A 144 15.76 -6.35 -4.34
CA MET A 144 14.70 -5.46 -4.81
C MET A 144 14.97 -4.97 -6.23
N MET A 145 16.20 -4.57 -6.53
CA MET A 145 16.58 -4.09 -7.85
C MET A 145 16.48 -5.19 -8.90
N ILE A 146 16.95 -6.40 -8.60
CA ILE A 146 16.82 -7.56 -9.48
C ILE A 146 15.34 -7.88 -9.72
N SER A 147 14.55 -7.95 -8.65
CA SER A 147 13.12 -8.21 -8.76
C SER A 147 12.37 -7.12 -9.53
N ARG A 148 12.80 -5.86 -9.40
CA ARG A 148 12.26 -4.74 -10.15
C ARG A 148 12.57 -4.85 -11.64
N TYR A 149 13.79 -5.18 -12.00
CA TYR A 149 14.19 -5.39 -13.39
C TYR A 149 13.36 -6.48 -14.08
N HIS A 150 13.21 -7.64 -13.44
CA HIS A 150 12.36 -8.70 -13.97
C HIS A 150 10.90 -8.29 -14.07
N HIS A 151 10.40 -7.49 -13.14
CA HIS A 151 9.05 -6.95 -13.21
C HIS A 151 8.87 -6.00 -14.41
N ILE A 152 9.84 -5.11 -14.65
CA ILE A 152 9.81 -4.23 -15.83
C ILE A 152 9.78 -5.05 -17.12
N LEU A 153 10.52 -6.16 -17.20
CA LEU A 153 10.54 -7.04 -18.39
C LEU A 153 9.23 -7.81 -18.58
N SER A 154 8.60 -8.25 -17.49
CA SER A 154 7.37 -9.05 -17.56
C SER A 154 6.11 -8.23 -17.81
N GLU A 155 6.06 -7.00 -17.30
CA GLU A 155 4.89 -6.13 -17.39
C GLU A 155 4.97 -5.22 -18.61
N THR A 156 4.28 -5.59 -19.68
CA THR A 156 4.31 -4.84 -20.95
C THR A 156 3.76 -3.42 -20.84
N ASP A 157 2.87 -3.19 -19.86
CA ASP A 157 2.27 -1.88 -19.56
C ASP A 157 3.13 -1.03 -18.62
N HIS A 158 4.23 -1.60 -18.11
CA HIS A 158 5.17 -0.83 -17.28
C HIS A 158 5.83 0.26 -18.11
N TRP A 159 5.82 1.50 -17.62
CA TRP A 159 6.31 2.67 -18.34
C TRP A 159 7.78 2.54 -18.84
N GLN A 160 8.63 1.79 -18.14
CA GLN A 160 10.01 1.51 -18.51
C GLN A 160 10.18 0.27 -19.41
N HIS A 161 9.13 -0.50 -19.67
CA HIS A 161 9.25 -1.74 -20.44
C HIS A 161 9.89 -1.54 -21.82
N LYS A 162 9.44 -0.51 -22.53
CA LYS A 162 9.94 -0.21 -23.89
C LYS A 162 11.41 0.15 -23.91
N ASP A 163 11.92 0.73 -22.82
CA ASP A 163 13.29 1.22 -22.73
C ASP A 163 14.30 0.13 -22.40
N VAL A 164 13.87 -0.96 -21.78
CA VAL A 164 14.73 -2.11 -21.45
C VAL A 164 14.54 -3.29 -22.38
N LYS A 165 13.39 -3.37 -23.06
CA LYS A 165 13.07 -4.45 -24.01
C LYS A 165 14.05 -4.46 -25.17
N GLY A 166 14.67 -5.61 -25.41
CA GLY A 166 15.60 -5.80 -26.53
C GLY A 166 17.04 -5.42 -26.23
N LEU A 167 17.33 -4.91 -25.02
CA LEU A 167 18.69 -4.77 -24.53
C LEU A 167 19.22 -6.13 -24.01
N SER A 168 20.54 -6.27 -23.95
CA SER A 168 21.12 -7.39 -23.19
C SER A 168 20.73 -7.27 -21.69
N ASP A 169 20.71 -8.40 -20.97
CA ASP A 169 20.35 -8.42 -19.55
C ASP A 169 21.20 -7.44 -18.72
N LYS A 170 22.50 -7.39 -19.03
CA LYS A 170 23.41 -6.46 -18.37
C LYS A 170 23.05 -4.99 -18.61
N GLU A 171 22.82 -4.62 -19.86
CA GLU A 171 22.49 -3.24 -20.23
C GLU A 171 21.11 -2.84 -19.68
N GLY A 172 20.12 -3.72 -19.85
CA GLY A 172 18.77 -3.49 -19.34
C GLY A 172 18.75 -3.35 -17.82
N PHE A 173 19.47 -4.21 -17.10
CA PHE A 173 19.60 -4.12 -15.65
C PHE A 173 20.27 -2.83 -15.21
N LEU A 174 21.43 -2.49 -15.79
CA LEU A 174 22.12 -1.22 -15.49
C LEU A 174 21.22 -0.02 -15.74
N LYS A 175 20.51 -0.01 -16.87
CA LYS A 175 19.58 1.06 -17.20
C LYS A 175 18.44 1.17 -16.18
N SER A 176 17.94 0.04 -15.68
CA SER A 176 16.93 0.03 -14.63
C SER A 176 17.42 0.59 -13.28
N LEU A 177 18.71 0.52 -13.00
CA LEU A 177 19.33 1.04 -11.76
C LEU A 177 19.54 2.57 -11.79
N VAL A 178 19.98 3.10 -12.93
CA VAL A 178 20.37 4.50 -13.04
C VAL A 178 19.25 5.41 -13.55
N GLY A 179 18.15 4.81 -14.02
CA GLY A 179 17.01 5.58 -14.54
C GLY A 179 17.13 5.92 -16.02
N PHE A 180 16.25 6.81 -16.46
CA PHE A 180 16.12 7.24 -17.84
C PHE A 180 16.06 8.77 -17.88
N PRO A 181 16.81 9.43 -18.78
CA PRO A 181 16.60 10.85 -19.02
C PRO A 181 15.15 11.09 -19.51
N PRO A 182 14.49 12.21 -19.13
CA PRO A 182 15.06 13.42 -18.55
C PRO A 182 14.93 13.56 -17.02
N ASP A 183 14.46 12.53 -16.30
CA ASP A 183 14.26 12.63 -14.85
C ASP A 183 15.58 12.38 -14.10
N GLU A 184 16.52 13.28 -14.26
CA GLU A 184 17.83 13.22 -13.57
C GLU A 184 17.72 13.31 -12.05
N ASP A 185 16.58 13.79 -11.52
CA ASP A 185 16.38 13.99 -10.08
C ASP A 185 16.15 12.71 -9.28
N THR A 186 15.90 11.58 -9.95
CA THR A 186 15.67 10.30 -9.25
C THR A 186 16.35 9.12 -9.90
N ILE A 187 17.64 8.96 -9.61
CA ILE A 187 18.33 7.71 -9.89
C ILE A 187 17.65 6.61 -9.04
N PRO A 188 16.98 5.58 -9.63
CA PRO A 188 16.15 4.65 -8.89
C PRO A 188 16.86 3.98 -7.71
N ILE A 189 18.11 3.53 -7.90
CA ILE A 189 18.86 2.89 -6.80
C ILE A 189 19.13 3.85 -5.63
N VAL A 190 19.39 5.13 -5.91
CA VAL A 190 19.61 6.16 -4.88
C VAL A 190 18.30 6.48 -4.16
N TYR A 191 17.20 6.59 -4.92
CA TYR A 191 15.88 6.77 -4.35
C TYR A 191 15.50 5.64 -3.39
N TYR A 192 15.69 4.38 -3.79
CA TYR A 192 15.41 3.21 -2.95
C TYR A 192 16.29 3.17 -1.71
N TYR A 193 17.58 3.48 -1.85
CA TYR A 193 18.50 3.55 -0.73
C TYR A 193 18.08 4.61 0.30
N ASN A 194 17.82 5.83 -0.15
CA ASN A 194 17.38 6.92 0.72
C ASN A 194 16.07 6.60 1.42
N TRP A 195 15.11 6.03 0.69
CA TRP A 195 13.84 5.61 1.24
C TRP A 195 14.01 4.60 2.39
N ILE A 196 14.82 3.58 2.18
CA ILE A 196 15.11 2.56 3.21
C ILE A 196 15.80 3.17 4.41
N ARG A 197 16.81 4.03 4.18
CA ARG A 197 17.54 4.73 5.23
C ARG A 197 16.60 5.57 6.08
N ASP A 198 15.80 6.41 5.47
CA ASP A 198 14.94 7.38 6.17
C ASP A 198 13.91 6.67 7.05
N TRP A 199 13.30 5.59 6.56
CA TRP A 199 12.38 4.77 7.34
C TRP A 199 13.08 4.00 8.47
N LYS A 200 14.29 3.49 8.23
CA LYS A 200 15.09 2.82 9.27
C LYS A 200 15.47 3.80 10.38
N GLU A 201 15.97 4.97 10.03
CA GLU A 201 16.32 6.01 11.00
C GLU A 201 15.10 6.45 11.82
N ALA A 202 13.96 6.68 11.16
CA ALA A 202 12.72 7.01 11.83
C ALA A 202 12.27 5.91 12.81
N SER A 203 12.47 4.65 12.47
CA SER A 203 12.07 3.52 13.34
C SER A 203 12.85 3.42 14.64
N LEU A 204 14.03 4.02 14.73
CA LEU A 204 14.83 4.05 15.96
C LEU A 204 14.23 4.94 17.05
N ILE A 205 13.43 5.94 16.66
CA ILE A 205 12.89 6.96 17.56
C ILE A 205 11.37 7.05 17.55
N LYS A 206 10.72 6.29 16.71
CA LYS A 206 9.26 6.31 16.52
C LYS A 206 8.69 4.89 16.60
N ASP A 207 7.41 4.80 16.97
CA ASP A 207 6.67 3.52 17.03
C ASP A 207 6.34 3.03 15.61
N ILE A 208 7.36 2.50 14.94
CA ILE A 208 7.33 1.96 13.58
C ILE A 208 7.82 0.51 13.63
N TYR A 209 7.03 -0.40 13.09
CA TYR A 209 7.40 -1.81 12.97
C TYR A 209 8.10 -2.05 11.63
N LEU A 210 9.39 -2.37 11.66
CA LEU A 210 10.13 -2.79 10.48
C LEU A 210 9.89 -4.26 10.19
N CYS A 211 9.43 -4.50 9.02
CA CYS A 211 9.10 -5.80 8.50
C CYS A 211 10.15 -6.21 7.45
N ASN A 212 11.08 -7.09 7.81
CA ASN A 212 12.13 -7.59 6.93
C ASN A 212 11.61 -8.75 6.08
N TYR A 213 11.63 -8.62 4.77
CA TYR A 213 11.14 -9.62 3.83
C TYR A 213 11.82 -10.98 4.02
N GLU A 214 13.12 -10.99 4.20
CA GLU A 214 13.91 -12.21 4.40
C GLU A 214 13.46 -12.98 5.64
N GLN A 215 13.14 -12.27 6.72
CA GLN A 215 12.69 -12.88 7.97
C GLN A 215 11.34 -13.59 7.87
N TYR A 216 10.44 -13.10 7.02
CA TYR A 216 9.14 -13.80 6.85
C TYR A 216 9.25 -15.07 6.03
N ILE A 217 10.19 -15.10 5.06
CA ILE A 217 10.37 -16.29 4.22
C ILE A 217 11.05 -17.39 5.02
N GLU A 218 12.01 -17.03 5.89
CA GLU A 218 12.75 -17.99 6.69
C GLU A 218 11.96 -18.52 7.90
N LYS A 219 11.08 -17.69 8.45
CA LYS A 219 10.28 -18.01 9.66
C LYS A 219 8.87 -17.43 9.50
N PRO A 220 8.04 -18.07 8.66
CA PRO A 220 6.68 -17.63 8.41
C PRO A 220 5.75 -17.76 9.64
#